data_c7262f5f5d011730a62832d39a364cd4
#
_entry.id   c7262f5f5d011730a62832d39a364cd4
#
_cell.length_a   1.000
_cell.length_b   1.000
_cell.length_c   1.000
_cell.angle_alpha   90.00
_cell.angle_beta   90.00
_cell.angle_gamma   90.00
#
_symmetry.space_group_name_H-M   'P 1'
#
loop_
_entity.id
_entity.type
_entity.pdbx_description
1 polymer ?
#
loop_
_entity_poly.entity_id
_entity_poly.type
_entity_poly.pdbx_seq_one_letter_code
_entity_poly.pdbx_strand_id
1 'polypeptide(L)'
;MIPSCTVPPEPQRFLRRVARSSSAPPASGTPVTARDVKAVGAMAALLKEAIKPNLVQTTEGVPAFVHGGPFANIAHGTNSIAATRAALAFADIVVTEAGFAFELGAEKFFDINCRYGGFAPACTVLVATI
;
A
#
# COMPACT_ATOMS: atom_id res chain seq x y z
N MET A 1 10.11 22.72 -11.05
CA MET A 1 9.11 22.11 -11.97
C MET A 1 8.87 20.69 -11.49
N ILE A 2 7.78 20.45 -10.74
CA ILE A 2 7.44 19.15 -10.19
C ILE A 2 6.91 18.32 -11.37
N PRO A 3 7.47 17.12 -11.65
CA PRO A 3 6.91 16.28 -12.69
C PRO A 3 5.48 15.91 -12.30
N SER A 4 4.56 16.08 -13.24
CA SER A 4 3.15 15.71 -13.07
C SER A 4 3.06 14.22 -12.66
N CYS A 5 2.76 13.98 -11.40
CA CYS A 5 2.49 12.66 -10.90
C CYS A 5 1.13 12.22 -11.44
N THR A 6 1.12 11.70 -12.66
CA THR A 6 -0.07 11.03 -13.18
C THR A 6 -0.26 9.75 -12.38
N VAL A 7 -1.24 9.77 -11.48
CA VAL A 7 -1.74 8.57 -10.83
C VAL A 7 -2.21 7.62 -11.95
N PRO A 8 -1.58 6.45 -12.11
CA PRO A 8 -1.99 5.54 -13.19
C PRO A 8 -3.44 5.10 -12.98
N PRO A 9 -4.14 4.68 -14.04
CA PRO A 9 -5.53 4.22 -13.95
C PRO A 9 -5.63 2.96 -13.11
N GLU A 10 -5.74 3.14 -11.81
CA GLU A 10 -5.72 2.10 -10.77
C GLU A 10 -6.88 1.07 -10.86
N PRO A 11 -8.11 1.43 -11.31
CA PRO A 11 -9.21 0.46 -11.28
C PRO A 11 -8.96 -0.78 -12.13
N GLN A 12 -8.35 -0.64 -13.31
CA GLN A 12 -8.09 -1.78 -14.19
C GLN A 12 -6.97 -2.68 -13.66
N ARG A 13 -5.92 -2.09 -13.09
CA ARG A 13 -4.81 -2.85 -12.49
C ARG A 13 -5.28 -3.59 -11.25
N PHE A 14 -6.12 -2.96 -10.44
CA PHE A 14 -6.76 -3.56 -9.28
C PHE A 14 -7.64 -4.75 -9.69
N LEU A 15 -8.54 -4.58 -10.65
CA LEU A 15 -9.40 -5.66 -11.15
C LEU A 15 -8.59 -6.84 -11.70
N ARG A 16 -7.48 -6.58 -12.40
CA ARG A 16 -6.57 -7.64 -12.87
C ARG A 16 -5.92 -8.41 -11.72
N ARG A 17 -5.56 -7.74 -10.62
CA ARG A 17 -5.01 -8.39 -9.42
C ARG A 17 -6.06 -9.23 -8.73
N VAL A 18 -7.25 -8.67 -8.48
CA VAL A 18 -8.37 -9.40 -7.90
C VAL A 18 -8.72 -10.65 -8.72
N ALA A 19 -8.74 -10.52 -10.04
CA ALA A 19 -9.04 -11.63 -10.94
C ALA A 19 -8.00 -12.77 -10.89
N ARG A 20 -6.77 -12.48 -10.47
CA ARG A 20 -5.67 -13.45 -10.31
C ARG A 20 -5.51 -13.97 -8.88
N SER A 21 -6.28 -13.44 -7.91
CA SER A 21 -6.23 -13.93 -6.54
C SER A 21 -6.65 -15.40 -6.54
N SER A 22 -5.75 -16.26 -6.10
CA SER A 22 -6.05 -17.69 -5.95
C SER A 22 -6.54 -17.95 -4.52
N SER A 23 -7.65 -18.63 -4.39
CA SER A 23 -7.97 -19.41 -3.18
C SER A 23 -7.11 -20.66 -3.17
N ALA A 24 -6.93 -21.29 -2.03
CA ALA A 24 -6.06 -22.45 -1.79
C ALA A 24 -5.82 -23.38 -3.00
N PRO A 25 -4.64 -24.00 -3.12
CA PRO A 25 -4.34 -24.89 -4.25
C PRO A 25 -5.37 -26.02 -4.30
N PRO A 26 -5.96 -26.30 -5.46
CA PRO A 26 -6.87 -27.43 -5.62
C PRO A 26 -6.09 -28.73 -5.46
N ALA A 27 -6.78 -29.80 -5.10
CA ALA A 27 -6.22 -31.14 -5.03
C ALA A 27 -5.59 -31.60 -6.36
N SER A 28 -5.95 -30.96 -7.48
CA SER A 28 -5.42 -31.21 -8.84
C SER A 28 -4.14 -30.45 -9.18
N GLY A 29 -3.62 -29.60 -8.27
CA GLY A 29 -2.41 -28.80 -8.52
C GLY A 29 -2.58 -27.56 -9.38
N THR A 30 -3.75 -27.30 -9.97
CA THR A 30 -4.00 -26.08 -10.77
C THR A 30 -4.64 -25.01 -9.92
N PRO A 31 -4.04 -23.81 -9.76
CA PRO A 31 -4.61 -22.73 -8.95
C PRO A 31 -5.98 -22.28 -9.46
N VAL A 32 -6.97 -22.22 -8.59
CA VAL A 32 -8.30 -21.66 -8.90
C VAL A 32 -8.28 -20.17 -8.57
N THR A 33 -8.64 -19.35 -9.55
CA THR A 33 -8.65 -17.89 -9.41
C THR A 33 -10.06 -17.36 -9.14
N ALA A 34 -10.13 -16.11 -8.64
CA ALA A 34 -11.41 -15.42 -8.47
C ALA A 34 -12.20 -15.29 -9.79
N ARG A 35 -11.50 -15.31 -10.92
CA ARG A 35 -12.13 -15.30 -12.24
C ARG A 35 -12.85 -16.62 -12.54
N ASP A 36 -12.25 -17.75 -12.20
CA ASP A 36 -12.80 -19.06 -12.46
C ASP A 36 -14.10 -19.28 -11.70
N VAL A 37 -14.18 -18.78 -10.48
CA VAL A 37 -15.39 -18.81 -9.64
C VAL A 37 -16.34 -17.61 -9.90
N LYS A 38 -16.07 -16.77 -10.89
CA LYS A 38 -16.87 -15.58 -11.27
C LYS A 38 -17.06 -14.56 -10.13
N ALA A 39 -16.17 -14.53 -9.16
CA ALA A 39 -16.28 -13.67 -7.96
C ALA A 39 -15.71 -12.27 -8.14
N VAL A 40 -15.02 -11.97 -9.25
CA VAL A 40 -14.28 -10.70 -9.45
C VAL A 40 -15.16 -9.47 -9.27
N GLY A 41 -16.37 -9.47 -9.80
CA GLY A 41 -17.29 -8.33 -9.70
C GLY A 41 -17.74 -8.07 -8.26
N ALA A 42 -18.10 -9.12 -7.53
CA ALA A 42 -18.50 -9.01 -6.13
C ALA A 42 -17.33 -8.51 -5.25
N MET A 43 -16.13 -9.06 -5.43
CA MET A 43 -14.92 -8.62 -4.73
C MET A 43 -14.59 -7.16 -5.04
N ALA A 44 -14.69 -6.76 -6.30
CA ALA A 44 -14.45 -5.38 -6.71
C ALA A 44 -15.45 -4.39 -6.10
N ALA A 45 -16.72 -4.78 -6.01
CA ALA A 45 -17.76 -3.96 -5.39
C ALA A 45 -17.49 -3.75 -3.89
N LEU A 46 -17.12 -4.79 -3.17
CA LEU A 46 -16.78 -4.72 -1.74
C LEU A 46 -15.52 -3.88 -1.49
N LEU A 47 -14.53 -3.95 -2.38
CA LEU A 47 -13.26 -3.26 -2.22
C LEU A 47 -13.24 -1.84 -2.80
N LYS A 48 -14.33 -1.39 -3.44
CA LYS A 48 -14.41 -0.10 -4.14
C LYS A 48 -14.02 1.09 -3.27
N GLU A 49 -14.51 1.12 -2.04
CA GLU A 49 -14.17 2.20 -1.10
C GLU A 49 -12.87 1.90 -0.34
N ALA A 50 -12.61 0.65 -0.03
CA ALA A 50 -11.42 0.22 0.70
C ALA A 50 -10.09 0.50 -0.04
N ILE A 51 -10.12 0.66 -1.38
CA ILE A 51 -8.92 0.99 -2.17
C ILE A 51 -8.53 2.48 -2.06
N LYS A 52 -9.38 3.31 -1.54
CA LYS A 52 -9.14 4.75 -1.40
C LYS A 52 -8.43 5.04 -0.08
N PRO A 53 -7.30 5.77 -0.08
CA PRO A 53 -6.69 6.25 1.16
C PRO A 53 -7.64 7.15 1.95
N ASN A 54 -7.67 6.98 3.26
CA ASN A 54 -8.40 7.88 4.16
C ASN A 54 -7.52 9.08 4.51
N LEU A 55 -8.03 10.26 4.32
CA LEU A 55 -7.40 11.49 4.79
C LEU A 55 -8.06 11.89 6.12
N VAL A 56 -7.26 12.00 7.16
CA VAL A 56 -7.68 12.40 8.50
C VAL A 56 -6.86 13.59 8.97
N GLN A 57 -7.36 14.30 9.97
CA GLN A 57 -6.64 15.37 10.64
C GLN A 57 -6.16 14.88 12.00
N THR A 58 -4.89 15.13 12.31
CA THR A 58 -4.35 14.85 13.64
C THR A 58 -4.85 15.88 14.66
N THR A 59 -4.64 15.61 15.95
CA THR A 59 -4.98 16.55 17.03
C THR A 59 -4.26 17.89 16.93
N GLU A 60 -3.12 17.92 16.26
CA GLU A 60 -2.32 19.14 16.00
C GLU A 60 -2.68 19.81 14.66
N GLY A 61 -3.71 19.34 13.97
CA GLY A 61 -4.17 19.92 12.72
C GLY A 61 -3.37 19.51 11.48
N VAL A 62 -2.42 18.57 11.62
CA VAL A 62 -1.65 18.07 10.48
C VAL A 62 -2.44 17.01 9.72
N PRO A 63 -2.52 17.09 8.37
CA PRO A 63 -3.18 16.05 7.60
C PRO A 63 -2.39 14.75 7.62
N ALA A 64 -3.10 13.63 7.74
CA ALA A 64 -2.50 12.30 7.74
C ALA A 64 -3.31 11.34 6.84
N PHE A 65 -2.60 10.58 6.02
CA PHE A 65 -3.21 9.49 5.26
C PHE A 65 -3.11 8.18 6.02
N VAL A 66 -4.23 7.47 6.12
CA VAL A 66 -4.30 6.13 6.74
C VAL A 66 -4.90 5.16 5.73
N HIS A 67 -4.16 4.13 5.39
CA HIS A 67 -4.62 3.17 4.39
C HIS A 67 -3.91 1.81 4.51
N GLY A 68 -4.71 0.75 4.46
CA GLY A 68 -4.22 -0.63 4.37
C GLY A 68 -3.98 -1.33 5.70
N GLY A 69 -3.72 -0.60 6.79
CA GLY A 69 -3.54 -1.13 8.15
C GLY A 69 -2.67 -2.38 8.30
N PRO A 70 -1.52 -2.51 7.61
CA PRO A 70 -0.74 -3.74 7.65
C PRO A 70 0.03 -3.88 8.95
N PHE A 71 0.03 -5.09 9.52
CA PHE A 71 0.89 -5.42 10.67
C PHE A 71 2.33 -5.65 10.23
N ALA A 72 3.29 -5.10 10.95
CA ALA A 72 4.70 -5.19 10.61
C ALA A 72 5.27 -6.62 10.68
N ASN A 73 4.74 -7.47 11.55
CA ASN A 73 5.20 -8.85 11.69
C ASN A 73 4.66 -9.81 10.62
N ILE A 74 3.57 -9.48 9.93
CA ILE A 74 2.96 -10.34 8.92
C ILE A 74 2.86 -9.71 7.52
N ALA A 75 3.13 -8.42 7.42
CA ALA A 75 3.10 -7.67 6.16
C ALA A 75 4.25 -6.65 6.12
N HIS A 76 4.19 -5.70 5.23
CA HIS A 76 5.25 -4.67 5.09
C HIS A 76 5.24 -3.58 6.18
N GLY A 77 4.21 -3.52 7.03
CA GLY A 77 4.18 -2.71 8.26
C GLY A 77 4.16 -1.21 8.08
N THR A 78 3.80 -0.73 6.91
CA THR A 78 3.76 0.70 6.59
C THR A 78 2.50 1.03 5.79
N ASN A 79 2.21 2.31 5.66
CA ASN A 79 1.07 2.79 4.88
C ASN A 79 1.16 2.32 3.40
N SER A 80 0.06 2.31 2.69
CA SER A 80 0.03 1.84 1.31
C SER A 80 0.81 2.77 0.37
N ILE A 81 1.30 2.21 -0.72
CA ILE A 81 1.92 2.98 -1.82
C ILE A 81 0.94 4.03 -2.37
N ALA A 82 -0.36 3.72 -2.42
CA ALA A 82 -1.38 4.65 -2.88
C ALA A 82 -1.48 5.87 -1.95
N ALA A 83 -1.48 5.66 -0.64
CA ALA A 83 -1.50 6.73 0.35
C ALA A 83 -0.21 7.57 0.30
N THR A 84 0.95 6.93 0.21
CA THR A 84 2.25 7.63 0.10
C THR A 84 2.32 8.50 -1.15
N ARG A 85 1.88 7.98 -2.30
CA ARG A 85 1.81 8.76 -3.54
C ARG A 85 0.83 9.92 -3.46
N ALA A 86 -0.33 9.73 -2.82
CA ALA A 86 -1.29 10.79 -2.59
C ALA A 86 -0.67 11.88 -1.70
N ALA A 87 -0.03 11.51 -0.60
CA ALA A 87 0.66 12.46 0.27
C ALA A 87 1.72 13.26 -0.46
N LEU A 88 2.58 12.61 -1.26
CA LEU A 88 3.61 13.26 -2.09
C LEU A 88 3.05 14.20 -3.16
N ALA A 89 1.79 14.03 -3.56
CA ALA A 89 1.13 14.93 -4.50
C ALA A 89 0.57 16.20 -3.83
N PHE A 90 0.35 16.16 -2.51
CA PHE A 90 -0.27 17.26 -1.77
C PHE A 90 0.68 18.01 -0.84
N ALA A 91 1.87 17.48 -0.56
CA ALA A 91 2.80 18.05 0.40
C ALA A 91 4.24 18.05 -0.12
N ASP A 92 5.02 19.08 0.27
CA ASP A 92 6.44 19.18 -0.04
C ASP A 92 7.28 18.20 0.79
N ILE A 93 6.84 17.89 2.00
CA ILE A 93 7.48 16.95 2.91
C ILE A 93 6.46 15.93 3.37
N VAL A 94 6.79 14.66 3.24
CA VAL A 94 5.97 13.53 3.70
C VAL A 94 6.79 12.70 4.67
N VAL A 95 6.23 12.48 5.85
CA VAL A 95 6.81 11.61 6.88
C VAL A 95 5.98 10.34 6.96
N THR A 96 6.63 9.20 6.92
CA THR A 96 5.98 7.89 7.06
C THR A 96 6.76 7.00 8.00
N GLU A 97 6.08 6.10 8.67
CA GLU A 97 6.74 5.04 9.41
C GLU A 97 7.20 3.91 8.48
N ALA A 98 8.19 3.16 8.91
CA ALA A 98 8.67 1.98 8.20
C ALA A 98 8.33 0.66 8.94
N GLY A 99 7.53 0.72 9.98
CA GLY A 99 7.27 -0.39 10.90
C GLY A 99 8.35 -0.50 11.98
N PHE A 100 8.15 -1.41 12.92
CA PHE A 100 9.08 -1.62 14.03
C PHE A 100 10.32 -2.42 13.59
N ALA A 101 11.42 -2.23 14.31
CA ALA A 101 12.74 -2.78 14.08
C ALA A 101 13.36 -2.35 12.73
N PHE A 102 14.56 -1.81 12.79
CA PHE A 102 15.22 -1.30 11.58
C PHE A 102 15.51 -2.43 10.57
N GLU A 103 16.00 -3.54 11.07
CA GLU A 103 16.33 -4.74 10.28
C GLU A 103 15.09 -5.47 9.71
N LEU A 104 13.89 -5.14 10.19
CA LEU A 104 12.64 -5.73 9.73
C LEU A 104 11.78 -4.73 8.95
N GLY A 105 11.39 -3.64 9.60
CA GLY A 105 10.46 -2.66 9.03
C GLY A 105 11.10 -1.80 7.95
N ALA A 106 12.31 -1.28 8.19
CA ALA A 106 13.01 -0.47 7.19
C ALA A 106 13.38 -1.29 5.96
N GLU A 107 13.85 -2.53 6.12
CA GLU A 107 14.15 -3.43 5.01
C GLU A 107 12.91 -3.65 4.13
N LYS A 108 11.76 -3.97 4.72
CA LYS A 108 10.50 -4.11 3.99
C LYS A 108 10.06 -2.81 3.31
N PHE A 109 10.26 -1.68 3.95
CA PHE A 109 9.94 -0.38 3.36
C PHE A 109 10.76 -0.12 2.10
N PHE A 110 12.07 -0.32 2.15
CA PHE A 110 12.95 -0.12 1.00
C PHE A 110 12.69 -1.15 -0.11
N ASP A 111 12.64 -2.42 0.23
CA ASP A 111 12.57 -3.50 -0.74
C ASP A 111 11.16 -3.71 -1.32
N ILE A 112 10.12 -3.36 -0.58
CA ILE A 112 8.75 -3.49 -1.05
C ILE A 112 8.17 -2.14 -1.45
N ASN A 113 8.01 -1.21 -0.50
CA ASN A 113 7.28 0.03 -0.77
C ASN A 113 8.03 0.97 -1.73
N CYS A 114 9.30 1.21 -1.50
CA CYS A 114 10.10 2.07 -2.36
C CYS A 114 10.25 1.49 -3.76
N ARG A 115 10.58 0.20 -3.84
CA ARG A 115 10.75 -0.49 -5.12
C ARG A 115 9.48 -0.50 -5.97
N TYR A 116 8.35 -0.90 -5.40
CA TYR A 116 7.07 -0.93 -6.12
C TYR A 116 6.43 0.45 -6.26
N GLY A 117 6.70 1.35 -5.33
CA GLY A 117 6.23 2.72 -5.35
C GLY A 117 6.97 3.62 -6.32
N GLY A 118 8.22 3.29 -6.66
CA GLY A 118 9.06 4.13 -7.50
C GLY A 118 9.46 5.44 -6.81
N PHE A 119 9.61 5.43 -5.48
CA PHE A 119 10.09 6.56 -4.69
C PHE A 119 11.20 6.11 -3.76
N ALA A 120 12.01 7.06 -3.29
CA ALA A 120 13.05 6.82 -2.30
C ALA A 120 12.98 7.91 -1.22
N PRO A 121 13.19 7.58 0.06
CA PRO A 121 13.24 8.58 1.10
C PRO A 121 14.50 9.44 0.96
N ALA A 122 14.37 10.74 1.21
CA ALA A 122 15.49 11.67 1.27
C ALA A 122 16.27 11.54 2.58
N CYS A 123 15.62 11.06 3.63
CA CYS A 123 16.20 10.89 4.96
C CYS A 123 15.53 9.72 5.68
N THR A 124 16.27 9.05 6.54
CA THR A 124 15.76 8.03 7.46
C THR A 124 16.10 8.45 8.89
N VAL A 125 15.09 8.43 9.76
CA VAL A 125 15.26 8.72 11.19
C VAL A 125 15.17 7.41 11.95
N LEU A 126 16.25 7.04 12.62
CA LEU A 126 16.28 5.88 13.52
C LEU A 126 16.00 6.33 14.95
N VAL A 127 14.93 5.81 15.54
CA VAL A 127 14.59 6.02 16.95
C VAL A 127 15.12 4.84 17.75
N ALA A 128 16.03 5.12 18.68
CA ALA A 128 16.60 4.12 19.58
C ALA A 128 16.42 4.57 21.02
N THR A 129 16.10 3.64 21.91
CA THR A 129 16.10 3.85 23.35
C THR A 129 17.45 3.46 23.93
N ILE A 130 17.88 4.20 24.94
CA ILE A 130 19.08 3.93 25.78
C ILE A 130 18.67 3.26 27.07
#